data_7eb3286bd8b2b785143348709c2579e0
#
_entry.id   7eb3286bd8b2b785143348709c2579e0
#
_cell.length_a   1.000
_cell.length_b   1.000
_cell.length_c   1.000
_cell.angle_alpha   90.00
_cell.angle_beta   90.00
_cell.angle_gamma   90.00
#
_symmetry.space_group_name_H-M   'P 1'
#
loop_
_entity.id
_entity.type
_entity.pdbx_description
1 polymer ?
#
loop_
_entity_poly.entity_id
_entity_poly.type
_entity_poly.pdbx_seq_one_letter_code
_entity_poly.pdbx_strand_id
1 'polypeptide(L)'
;NGVLPLGKTGARIAVMGPNANDSVMQWGNYEGTPSHTVTVLEGIRNKIGNVIYEKGCELLTNQVFDSYFSEISNNGKPGFTGTYWNNLDLKGEVAAIQQVSTPFNFNNGGNTVYAPGVNLYNFTASYEGTFRPKSNGDYTLVIEGDDGYRVYVNGQEVINYWGTHASAKREYTLKAAAGKEYKIKIEYMQAGAEAVLRFDLGIYRQIAPEAVAERVKEADVVIFVGGISPNLEGEEKNFVNCPGFVGGDRTSIELPEVQRNILKALKKAGKKVIFVNCSGSAMALVPETQSCDAILQAWYPGQAGGTAVADIIFGDYNPSGKLPVTFYKNTEQLPDFEDYSMKGRTYRYMTESPLFPFGYGLSYTTFQFSKAGLNKRVATINQPVQFKVNVKNTGKRDGTEVVQIYIRKADDEEGPVKSLRAFRPVTLKAGKSATVNITLSPDTFEFFDPETNTMRIVPGDYEIMYGNSSNTLPENKLSLQLK
;
A
#
# COMPACT_ATOMS: atom_id res chain seq x y z
N ASN A 1 -12.81 8.33 -18.00
CA ASN A 1 -11.94 8.85 -19.05
C ASN A 1 -11.44 7.76 -20.03
N GLY A 2 -11.68 6.46 -19.73
CA GLY A 2 -11.36 5.33 -20.60
C GLY A 2 -9.87 4.97 -20.70
N VAL A 3 -9.03 5.41 -19.76
CA VAL A 3 -7.60 5.05 -19.75
C VAL A 3 -7.41 3.59 -19.36
N LEU A 4 -8.21 3.06 -18.46
CA LEU A 4 -8.20 1.66 -18.06
C LEU A 4 -9.41 0.91 -18.63
N PRO A 5 -9.27 -0.40 -18.93
CA PRO A 5 -8.04 -1.18 -18.86
C PRO A 5 -7.08 -0.86 -20.01
N LEU A 6 -5.78 -1.03 -19.77
CA LEU A 6 -4.76 -0.91 -20.81
C LEU A 6 -4.77 -2.12 -21.75
N GLY A 7 -4.40 -1.87 -23.02
CA GLY A 7 -4.03 -2.97 -23.93
C GLY A 7 -2.68 -3.59 -23.50
N LYS A 8 -2.54 -4.91 -23.74
CA LYS A 8 -1.28 -5.63 -23.45
C LYS A 8 -0.19 -5.40 -24.52
N THR A 9 -0.53 -4.72 -25.62
CA THR A 9 0.38 -4.41 -26.72
C THR A 9 0.15 -2.98 -27.20
N GLY A 10 1.14 -2.41 -27.87
CA GLY A 10 1.04 -1.14 -28.60
C GLY A 10 1.47 0.09 -27.81
N ALA A 11 1.42 0.11 -26.47
CA ALA A 11 1.90 1.22 -25.66
C ALA A 11 3.24 0.89 -24.99
N ARG A 12 4.16 1.85 -24.96
CA ARG A 12 5.38 1.77 -24.15
C ARG A 12 5.04 2.15 -22.72
N ILE A 13 5.25 1.24 -21.78
CA ILE A 13 4.85 1.41 -20.37
C ILE A 13 6.10 1.61 -19.52
N ALA A 14 6.08 2.61 -18.66
CA ALA A 14 7.00 2.74 -17.55
C ALA A 14 6.30 2.39 -16.23
N VAL A 15 6.99 1.66 -15.37
CA VAL A 15 6.60 1.40 -13.98
C VAL A 15 7.55 2.18 -13.09
N MET A 16 7.00 2.99 -12.20
CA MET A 16 7.76 3.95 -11.38
C MET A 16 7.28 3.93 -9.93
N GLY A 17 8.04 4.60 -9.09
CA GLY A 17 7.66 4.90 -7.71
C GLY A 17 8.34 4.03 -6.68
N PRO A 18 8.37 4.51 -5.40
CA PRO A 18 9.08 3.86 -4.32
C PRO A 18 8.58 2.45 -4.00
N ASN A 19 7.27 2.21 -4.18
CA ASN A 19 6.61 0.95 -3.86
C ASN A 19 6.53 -0.03 -5.05
N ALA A 20 7.05 0.34 -6.24
CA ALA A 20 6.89 -0.45 -7.45
C ALA A 20 7.55 -1.83 -7.37
N ASN A 21 8.71 -1.91 -6.73
CA ASN A 21 9.49 -3.14 -6.57
C ASN A 21 9.83 -3.44 -5.10
N ASP A 22 8.97 -3.03 -4.18
CA ASP A 22 9.11 -3.31 -2.76
C ASP A 22 8.16 -4.45 -2.37
N SER A 23 8.72 -5.61 -2.02
CA SER A 23 7.96 -6.78 -1.60
C SER A 23 7.47 -6.67 -0.16
N VAL A 24 8.28 -6.08 0.73
CA VAL A 24 7.99 -5.99 2.16
C VAL A 24 6.86 -5.01 2.44
N MET A 25 6.82 -3.88 1.71
CA MET A 25 5.73 -2.91 1.81
C MET A 25 4.34 -3.56 1.63
N GLN A 26 4.23 -4.62 0.81
CA GLN A 26 2.95 -5.24 0.51
C GLN A 26 2.37 -6.06 1.67
N TRP A 27 3.17 -6.43 2.66
CA TRP A 27 2.73 -7.34 3.72
C TRP A 27 1.83 -6.66 4.76
N GLY A 28 2.06 -5.37 5.04
CA GLY A 28 1.37 -4.65 6.10
C GLY A 28 2.11 -4.75 7.43
N ASN A 29 1.39 -4.51 8.53
CA ASN A 29 1.87 -4.76 9.88
C ASN A 29 1.28 -6.09 10.39
N TYR A 30 1.97 -6.76 11.34
CA TYR A 30 1.54 -8.05 11.92
C TYR A 30 1.31 -9.14 10.87
N GLU A 31 2.18 -9.17 9.89
CA GLU A 31 2.11 -10.08 8.74
C GLU A 31 2.68 -11.47 9.06
N GLY A 32 2.23 -12.45 8.28
CA GLY A 32 2.98 -13.69 8.08
C GLY A 32 4.04 -13.50 7.00
N THR A 33 5.07 -14.32 7.01
CA THR A 33 6.14 -14.26 6.00
C THR A 33 5.79 -15.14 4.81
N PRO A 34 5.53 -14.58 3.62
CA PRO A 34 5.22 -15.35 2.44
C PRO A 34 6.49 -15.97 1.83
N SER A 35 6.36 -17.14 1.21
CA SER A 35 7.47 -17.79 0.51
C SER A 35 7.94 -17.03 -0.73
N HIS A 36 7.06 -16.24 -1.34
CA HIS A 36 7.34 -15.35 -2.46
C HIS A 36 6.30 -14.23 -2.51
N THR A 37 6.71 -13.01 -2.79
CA THR A 37 5.83 -11.86 -2.96
C THR A 37 5.99 -11.30 -4.38
N VAL A 38 4.91 -11.30 -5.13
CA VAL A 38 4.87 -10.70 -6.46
C VAL A 38 4.73 -9.19 -6.32
N THR A 39 5.79 -8.44 -6.61
CA THR A 39 5.75 -6.96 -6.61
C THR A 39 4.89 -6.44 -7.77
N VAL A 40 4.45 -5.18 -7.70
CA VAL A 40 3.67 -4.59 -8.81
C VAL A 40 4.47 -4.57 -10.10
N LEU A 41 5.77 -4.27 -10.04
CA LEU A 41 6.67 -4.33 -11.19
C LEU A 41 6.74 -5.75 -11.79
N GLU A 42 6.89 -6.77 -10.93
CA GLU A 42 6.91 -8.16 -11.35
C GLU A 42 5.58 -8.58 -11.98
N GLY A 43 4.45 -8.26 -11.33
CA GLY A 43 3.11 -8.56 -11.84
C GLY A 43 2.86 -7.96 -13.23
N ILE A 44 3.31 -6.72 -13.46
CA ILE A 44 3.21 -6.07 -14.78
C ILE A 44 4.12 -6.74 -15.80
N ARG A 45 5.38 -7.05 -15.43
CA ARG A 45 6.31 -7.79 -16.32
C ARG A 45 5.78 -9.16 -16.72
N ASN A 46 5.13 -9.86 -15.81
CA ASN A 46 4.50 -11.15 -16.08
C ASN A 46 3.36 -11.06 -17.12
N LYS A 47 2.74 -9.87 -17.27
CA LYS A 47 1.66 -9.64 -18.26
C LYS A 47 2.15 -9.21 -19.64
N ILE A 48 3.18 -8.38 -19.71
CA ILE A 48 3.57 -7.72 -20.97
C ILE A 48 5.08 -7.81 -21.28
N GLY A 49 5.85 -8.46 -20.43
CA GLY A 49 7.30 -8.59 -20.61
C GLY A 49 8.07 -7.33 -20.21
N ASN A 50 8.85 -6.78 -21.11
CA ASN A 50 9.73 -5.65 -20.81
C ASN A 50 8.98 -4.34 -20.60
N VAL A 51 9.31 -3.65 -19.51
CA VAL A 51 8.85 -2.30 -19.18
C VAL A 51 10.05 -1.45 -18.78
N ILE A 52 9.93 -0.13 -19.00
CA ILE A 52 10.89 0.82 -18.42
C ILE A 52 10.66 0.82 -16.91
N TYR A 53 11.72 0.67 -16.13
CA TYR A 53 11.63 0.80 -14.67
C TYR A 53 12.49 1.97 -14.21
N GLU A 54 11.91 2.85 -13.42
CA GLU A 54 12.59 3.98 -12.79
C GLU A 54 11.99 4.20 -11.39
N LYS A 55 12.77 4.05 -10.32
CA LYS A 55 12.26 4.29 -8.96
C LYS A 55 11.78 5.73 -8.77
N GLY A 56 12.55 6.69 -9.26
CA GLY A 56 12.21 8.11 -9.31
C GLY A 56 12.38 8.85 -7.99
N CYS A 57 11.98 8.27 -6.86
CA CYS A 57 12.16 8.84 -5.52
C CYS A 57 12.11 7.76 -4.44
N GLU A 58 12.47 8.13 -3.23
CA GLU A 58 12.12 7.41 -2.03
C GLU A 58 10.70 7.80 -1.56
N LEU A 59 10.20 7.19 -0.48
CA LEU A 59 8.84 7.47 0.02
C LEU A 59 8.62 8.95 0.36
N LEU A 60 9.59 9.58 1.03
CA LEU A 60 9.47 10.93 1.57
C LEU A 60 10.47 11.93 0.99
N THR A 61 11.46 11.47 0.20
CA THR A 61 12.52 12.33 -0.32
C THR A 61 12.73 12.12 -1.81
N ASN A 62 13.23 13.15 -2.48
CA ASN A 62 13.65 13.09 -3.89
C ASN A 62 15.08 12.56 -4.05
N GLN A 63 15.57 11.80 -3.07
CA GLN A 63 16.84 11.09 -3.14
C GLN A 63 16.65 9.77 -3.87
N VAL A 64 17.65 9.43 -4.68
CA VAL A 64 17.78 8.12 -5.31
C VAL A 64 19.15 7.57 -4.91
N PHE A 65 19.17 6.33 -4.49
CA PHE A 65 20.40 5.64 -4.18
C PHE A 65 20.91 4.91 -5.42
N ASP A 66 21.96 5.44 -6.02
CA ASP A 66 22.63 4.79 -7.13
C ASP A 66 23.63 3.79 -6.54
N SER A 67 23.34 2.49 -6.69
CA SER A 67 24.19 1.42 -6.17
C SER A 67 25.47 1.26 -6.99
N TYR A 68 26.59 1.13 -6.30
CA TYR A 68 27.91 0.82 -6.83
C TYR A 68 28.39 -0.57 -6.37
N PHE A 69 27.49 -1.43 -5.93
CA PHE A 69 27.80 -2.79 -5.47
C PHE A 69 28.57 -3.61 -6.52
N SER A 70 28.30 -3.38 -7.81
CA SER A 70 29.02 -4.03 -8.92
C SER A 70 30.52 -3.71 -8.99
N GLU A 71 30.98 -2.69 -8.27
CA GLU A 71 32.41 -2.33 -8.15
C GLU A 71 33.11 -3.03 -6.96
N ILE A 72 32.38 -3.93 -6.27
CA ILE A 72 32.90 -4.78 -5.21
C ILE A 72 33.27 -6.14 -5.78
N SER A 73 34.42 -6.68 -5.36
CA SER A 73 34.83 -8.03 -5.70
C SER A 73 35.65 -8.66 -4.58
N ASN A 74 35.65 -9.99 -4.51
CA ASN A 74 36.56 -10.74 -3.64
C ASN A 74 37.25 -11.86 -4.43
N ASN A 75 38.58 -11.89 -4.40
CA ASN A 75 39.40 -12.86 -5.12
C ASN A 75 39.00 -13.02 -6.60
N GLY A 76 38.74 -11.90 -7.28
CA GLY A 76 38.32 -11.86 -8.69
C GLY A 76 36.86 -12.23 -8.97
N LYS A 77 36.09 -12.60 -7.96
CA LYS A 77 34.65 -12.87 -8.10
C LYS A 77 33.83 -11.63 -7.70
N PRO A 78 32.72 -11.27 -8.41
CA PRO A 78 31.90 -10.13 -8.09
C PRO A 78 31.26 -10.22 -6.69
N GLY A 79 31.22 -9.10 -5.97
CA GLY A 79 30.57 -8.95 -4.66
C GLY A 79 31.43 -9.48 -3.50
N PHE A 80 30.74 -10.05 -2.52
CA PHE A 80 31.33 -10.53 -1.26
C PHE A 80 31.42 -12.05 -1.20
N THR A 81 32.41 -12.56 -0.47
CA THR A 81 32.42 -13.95 0.00
C THR A 81 31.89 -13.97 1.43
N GLY A 82 30.80 -14.65 1.68
CA GLY A 82 30.21 -14.87 3.00
C GLY A 82 30.62 -16.20 3.58
N THR A 83 31.14 -16.20 4.81
CA THR A 83 31.46 -17.39 5.61
C THR A 83 30.48 -17.44 6.80
N TYR A 84 29.89 -18.60 7.06
CA TYR A 84 28.85 -18.79 8.06
C TYR A 84 29.26 -19.81 9.12
N TRP A 85 28.79 -19.58 10.36
CA TRP A 85 28.97 -20.48 11.51
C TRP A 85 27.64 -20.67 12.22
N ASN A 86 27.30 -21.91 12.59
CA ASN A 86 26.09 -22.24 13.35
C ASN A 86 26.29 -22.01 14.87
N ASN A 87 26.81 -20.84 15.23
CA ASN A 87 27.03 -20.36 16.60
C ASN A 87 27.08 -18.83 16.61
N LEU A 88 27.21 -18.22 17.79
CA LEU A 88 27.23 -16.75 17.95
C LEU A 88 28.67 -16.17 18.08
N ASP A 89 29.73 -16.96 17.85
CA ASP A 89 31.08 -16.60 18.17
C ASP A 89 31.96 -16.24 16.95
N LEU A 90 31.45 -16.32 15.72
CA LEU A 90 32.21 -16.10 14.45
C LEU A 90 33.45 -16.99 14.32
N LYS A 91 33.43 -18.20 14.85
CA LYS A 91 34.60 -19.14 14.85
C LYS A 91 34.16 -20.58 14.96
N GLY A 92 35.12 -21.48 14.81
CA GLY A 92 34.91 -22.93 14.85
C GLY A 92 34.60 -23.51 13.49
N GLU A 93 33.80 -24.56 13.43
CA GLU A 93 33.44 -25.24 12.19
C GLU A 93 32.61 -24.32 11.26
N VAL A 94 33.04 -24.21 10.01
CA VAL A 94 32.35 -23.40 8.98
C VAL A 94 31.16 -24.19 8.46
N ALA A 95 29.98 -23.64 8.62
CA ALA A 95 28.72 -24.23 8.16
C ALA A 95 28.53 -24.08 6.64
N ALA A 96 28.90 -22.92 6.10
CA ALA A 96 28.80 -22.64 4.66
C ALA A 96 29.75 -21.53 4.21
N ILE A 97 30.06 -21.52 2.93
CA ILE A 97 30.69 -20.40 2.23
C ILE A 97 29.89 -20.10 0.98
N GLN A 98 29.51 -18.84 0.79
CA GLN A 98 28.67 -18.40 -0.32
C GLN A 98 29.21 -17.12 -0.96
N GLN A 99 29.14 -17.05 -2.29
CA GLN A 99 29.37 -15.81 -3.03
C GLN A 99 28.09 -14.99 -3.13
N VAL A 100 28.16 -13.71 -2.75
CA VAL A 100 27.02 -12.76 -2.81
C VAL A 100 27.37 -11.68 -3.82
N SER A 101 26.81 -11.75 -5.01
CA SER A 101 27.16 -10.89 -6.16
C SER A 101 26.20 -9.72 -6.40
N THR A 102 25.16 -9.58 -5.58
CA THR A 102 24.16 -8.50 -5.62
C THR A 102 24.04 -7.84 -4.25
N PRO A 103 23.49 -6.63 -4.14
CA PRO A 103 23.17 -6.05 -2.84
C PRO A 103 22.45 -7.04 -1.93
N PHE A 104 22.80 -7.05 -0.65
CA PHE A 104 22.22 -8.00 0.28
C PHE A 104 20.74 -7.71 0.49
N ASN A 105 19.93 -8.74 0.42
CA ASN A 105 18.52 -8.69 0.76
C ASN A 105 18.12 -10.04 1.35
N PHE A 106 18.79 -10.39 2.45
CA PHE A 106 18.51 -11.62 3.17
C PHE A 106 17.40 -11.42 4.17
N ASN A 107 16.51 -12.39 4.26
CA ASN A 107 15.60 -12.57 5.37
C ASN A 107 15.31 -14.07 5.54
N ASN A 108 14.89 -14.47 6.74
CA ASN A 108 14.54 -15.86 7.04
C ASN A 108 13.05 -16.17 6.82
N GLY A 109 12.34 -15.31 6.11
CA GLY A 109 10.93 -15.48 5.83
C GLY A 109 10.62 -16.80 5.14
N GLY A 110 9.50 -17.44 5.54
CA GLY A 110 9.12 -18.75 5.03
C GLY A 110 10.08 -19.88 5.45
N ASN A 111 10.84 -19.71 6.55
CA ASN A 111 11.90 -20.61 6.99
C ASN A 111 13.06 -20.73 5.97
N THR A 112 13.39 -19.63 5.33
CA THR A 112 14.50 -19.57 4.36
C THR A 112 15.81 -19.36 5.09
N VAL A 113 16.76 -20.29 4.93
CA VAL A 113 18.13 -20.15 5.46
C VAL A 113 18.97 -19.22 4.57
N TYR A 114 19.93 -18.52 5.14
CA TYR A 114 20.81 -17.60 4.36
C TYR A 114 21.72 -18.33 3.38
N ALA A 115 22.15 -19.55 3.73
CA ALA A 115 22.84 -20.45 2.82
C ALA A 115 22.53 -21.91 3.20
N PRO A 116 22.66 -22.88 2.27
CA PRO A 116 22.49 -24.29 2.59
C PRO A 116 23.44 -24.72 3.71
N GLY A 117 22.92 -25.37 4.75
CA GLY A 117 23.67 -25.80 5.93
C GLY A 117 23.74 -24.79 7.07
N VAL A 118 23.26 -23.56 6.86
CA VAL A 118 23.16 -22.54 7.91
C VAL A 118 21.84 -22.70 8.68
N ASN A 119 21.88 -22.55 9.98
CA ASN A 119 20.69 -22.56 10.84
C ASN A 119 19.78 -21.36 10.54
N LEU A 120 18.49 -21.47 10.88
CA LEU A 120 17.57 -20.31 10.86
C LEU A 120 17.88 -19.30 11.98
N TYR A 121 18.38 -19.80 13.11
CA TYR A 121 18.71 -19.05 14.32
C TYR A 121 20.04 -19.53 14.88
N ASN A 122 20.64 -18.74 15.79
CA ASN A 122 21.92 -19.04 16.43
C ASN A 122 23.05 -19.27 15.40
N PHE A 123 23.19 -18.31 14.49
CA PHE A 123 24.28 -18.32 13.52
C PHE A 123 24.94 -16.95 13.41
N THR A 124 26.16 -16.95 12.90
CA THR A 124 26.89 -15.75 12.53
C THR A 124 27.40 -15.85 11.11
N ALA A 125 27.68 -14.70 10.52
CA ALA A 125 28.29 -14.61 9.20
C ALA A 125 29.35 -13.50 9.14
N SER A 126 30.39 -13.72 8.32
CA SER A 126 31.36 -12.69 7.94
C SER A 126 31.41 -12.59 6.42
N TYR A 127 31.19 -11.40 5.89
CA TYR A 127 31.25 -11.13 4.45
C TYR A 127 32.44 -10.25 4.17
N GLU A 128 33.30 -10.67 3.23
CA GLU A 128 34.48 -9.93 2.84
C GLU A 128 34.44 -9.57 1.36
N GLY A 129 34.77 -8.31 1.05
CA GLY A 129 34.86 -7.79 -0.30
C GLY A 129 35.81 -6.61 -0.40
N THR A 130 36.24 -6.29 -1.61
CA THR A 130 37.10 -5.14 -1.89
C THR A 130 36.36 -4.23 -2.87
N PHE A 131 36.07 -3.01 -2.44
CA PHE A 131 35.50 -1.96 -3.27
C PHE A 131 36.60 -1.20 -4.00
N ARG A 132 36.46 -1.05 -5.32
CA ARG A 132 37.39 -0.29 -6.19
C ARG A 132 36.58 0.72 -7.01
N PRO A 133 36.36 1.95 -6.47
CA PRO A 133 35.59 2.96 -7.17
C PRO A 133 36.25 3.39 -8.47
N LYS A 134 35.45 3.57 -9.51
CA LYS A 134 35.91 4.16 -10.79
C LYS A 134 36.02 5.67 -10.76
N SER A 135 35.37 6.32 -9.78
CA SER A 135 35.38 7.79 -9.60
C SER A 135 35.62 8.18 -8.15
N ASN A 136 36.18 9.38 -7.92
CA ASN A 136 36.22 9.96 -6.57
C ASN A 136 34.81 10.29 -6.13
N GLY A 137 34.48 10.10 -4.86
CA GLY A 137 33.17 10.43 -4.32
C GLY A 137 33.00 10.09 -2.84
N ASP A 138 31.91 10.60 -2.29
CA ASP A 138 31.43 10.25 -0.99
C ASP A 138 30.41 9.12 -1.17
N TYR A 139 30.83 7.88 -0.93
CA TYR A 139 30.01 6.70 -1.04
C TYR A 139 29.40 6.35 0.32
N THR A 140 28.13 6.07 0.35
CA THR A 140 27.43 5.66 1.57
C THR A 140 27.32 4.13 1.62
N LEU A 141 27.84 3.53 2.69
CA LEU A 141 27.56 2.15 3.06
C LEU A 141 26.27 2.17 3.87
N VAL A 142 25.27 1.46 3.40
CA VAL A 142 23.96 1.34 4.04
C VAL A 142 23.79 -0.08 4.50
N ILE A 143 23.52 -0.28 5.79
CA ILE A 143 23.24 -1.60 6.36
C ILE A 143 21.99 -1.54 7.22
N GLU A 144 21.16 -2.55 7.12
CA GLU A 144 20.00 -2.79 7.97
C GLU A 144 20.06 -4.26 8.42
N GLY A 145 19.91 -4.50 9.70
CA GLY A 145 19.96 -5.85 10.25
C GLY A 145 19.06 -6.03 11.46
N ASP A 146 18.60 -7.26 11.58
CA ASP A 146 17.96 -7.88 12.71
C ASP A 146 18.57 -9.28 12.82
N ASP A 147 19.38 -9.63 13.78
CA ASP A 147 19.93 -8.90 14.93
C ASP A 147 21.19 -8.06 14.59
N GLY A 148 22.27 -8.35 15.31
CA GLY A 148 23.50 -7.56 15.38
C GLY A 148 24.38 -7.55 14.15
N TYR A 149 24.98 -6.40 13.85
CA TYR A 149 25.92 -6.24 12.75
C TYR A 149 27.04 -5.25 13.06
N ARG A 150 28.18 -5.44 12.38
CA ARG A 150 29.34 -4.52 12.38
C ARG A 150 29.87 -4.39 10.97
N VAL A 151 30.38 -3.21 10.63
CA VAL A 151 31.03 -2.95 9.34
C VAL A 151 32.42 -2.38 9.58
N TYR A 152 33.36 -2.92 8.85
CA TYR A 152 34.78 -2.51 8.88
C TYR A 152 35.21 -2.05 7.50
N VAL A 153 35.96 -0.96 7.44
CA VAL A 153 36.65 -0.49 6.21
C VAL A 153 38.12 -0.43 6.49
N ASN A 154 38.92 -1.17 5.70
CA ASN A 154 40.38 -1.33 5.88
C ASN A 154 40.80 -1.76 7.31
N GLY A 155 39.96 -2.57 7.97
CA GLY A 155 40.18 -3.06 9.33
C GLY A 155 39.70 -2.10 10.44
N GLN A 156 39.31 -0.88 10.11
CA GLN A 156 38.70 0.05 11.06
C GLN A 156 37.21 -0.23 11.14
N GLU A 157 36.66 -0.37 12.38
CA GLU A 157 35.22 -0.47 12.63
C GLU A 157 34.59 0.89 12.40
N VAL A 158 33.63 0.95 11.46
CA VAL A 158 32.95 2.19 11.07
C VAL A 158 31.44 2.18 11.44
N ILE A 159 30.88 1.01 11.61
CA ILE A 159 29.53 0.81 12.16
C ILE A 159 29.61 -0.34 13.16
N ASN A 160 29.03 -0.11 14.35
CA ASN A 160 28.84 -1.15 15.37
C ASN A 160 27.44 -1.06 15.92
N TYR A 161 26.64 -2.08 15.67
CA TYR A 161 25.33 -2.28 16.26
C TYR A 161 25.16 -3.76 16.56
N TRP A 162 25.99 -4.23 17.52
CA TRP A 162 26.09 -5.64 17.89
C TRP A 162 25.20 -5.95 19.08
N GLY A 163 24.47 -7.05 19.00
CA GLY A 163 23.56 -7.52 20.03
C GLY A 163 22.19 -7.84 19.44
N THR A 164 21.29 -8.32 20.29
CA THR A 164 19.92 -8.66 19.90
C THR A 164 19.06 -7.40 19.86
N HIS A 165 18.44 -7.13 18.73
CA HIS A 165 17.55 -5.99 18.54
C HIS A 165 16.67 -6.19 17.30
N ALA A 166 15.54 -5.48 17.23
CA ALA A 166 14.73 -5.41 16.04
C ALA A 166 15.47 -4.73 14.88
N SER A 167 14.98 -4.94 13.65
CA SER A 167 15.60 -4.38 12.44
C SER A 167 15.92 -2.89 12.58
N ALA A 168 17.18 -2.56 12.34
CA ALA A 168 17.68 -1.19 12.45
C ALA A 168 18.64 -0.86 11.32
N LYS A 169 18.46 0.35 10.73
CA LYS A 169 19.32 0.87 9.66
C LYS A 169 20.44 1.75 10.20
N ARG A 170 21.65 1.61 9.65
CA ARG A 170 22.81 2.47 9.90
C ARG A 170 23.51 2.80 8.60
N GLU A 171 24.19 3.93 8.56
CA GLU A 171 24.90 4.42 7.39
C GLU A 171 26.29 4.93 7.78
N TYR A 172 27.24 4.81 6.86
CA TYR A 172 28.58 5.37 6.97
C TYR A 172 29.03 5.95 5.64
N THR A 173 29.54 7.17 5.64
CA THR A 173 30.06 7.82 4.42
C THR A 173 31.55 7.57 4.27
N LEU A 174 31.92 6.86 3.22
CA LEU A 174 33.29 6.57 2.82
C LEU A 174 33.74 7.61 1.77
N LYS A 175 34.70 8.46 2.11
CA LYS A 175 35.40 9.29 1.10
C LYS A 175 36.39 8.44 0.33
N ALA A 176 36.05 8.08 -0.91
CA ALA A 176 36.80 7.17 -1.72
C ALA A 176 37.43 7.83 -2.95
N ALA A 177 38.64 7.41 -3.28
CA ALA A 177 39.40 7.86 -4.45
C ALA A 177 39.34 6.81 -5.56
N ALA A 178 39.25 7.23 -6.80
CA ALA A 178 39.20 6.37 -7.98
C ALA A 178 40.42 5.43 -8.02
N GLY A 179 40.18 4.16 -8.28
CA GLY A 179 41.19 3.11 -8.40
C GLY A 179 41.82 2.64 -7.07
N LYS A 180 41.56 3.31 -5.94
CA LYS A 180 42.02 2.87 -4.63
C LYS A 180 41.19 1.71 -4.11
N GLU A 181 41.82 0.77 -3.43
CA GLU A 181 41.17 -0.38 -2.82
C GLU A 181 40.68 -0.05 -1.40
N TYR A 182 39.44 -0.45 -1.11
CA TYR A 182 38.85 -0.38 0.21
C TYR A 182 38.33 -1.77 0.58
N LYS A 183 39.02 -2.42 1.53
CA LYS A 183 38.57 -3.71 2.07
C LYS A 183 37.40 -3.51 2.98
N ILE A 184 36.25 -4.11 2.65
CA ILE A 184 35.01 -4.05 3.44
C ILE A 184 34.78 -5.42 4.05
N LYS A 185 34.60 -5.46 5.38
CA LYS A 185 34.14 -6.64 6.10
C LYS A 185 32.86 -6.31 6.83
N ILE A 186 31.87 -7.19 6.70
CA ILE A 186 30.58 -7.11 7.41
C ILE A 186 30.47 -8.35 8.29
N GLU A 187 30.21 -8.16 9.58
CA GLU A 187 29.90 -9.24 10.50
C GLU A 187 28.41 -9.14 10.87
N TYR A 188 27.77 -10.28 10.98
CA TYR A 188 26.34 -10.39 11.30
C TYR A 188 26.12 -11.52 12.31
N MET A 189 25.19 -11.32 13.22
CA MET A 189 24.72 -12.34 14.15
C MET A 189 23.19 -12.41 14.13
N GLN A 190 22.68 -13.63 14.27
CA GLN A 190 21.28 -13.94 14.41
C GLN A 190 21.06 -14.85 15.61
N ALA A 191 20.43 -14.33 16.67
CA ALA A 191 20.16 -15.09 17.87
C ALA A 191 18.80 -15.81 17.81
N GLY A 192 17.75 -15.12 17.29
CA GLY A 192 16.41 -15.71 17.22
C GLY A 192 15.38 -14.80 16.54
N ALA A 193 14.17 -15.29 16.39
CA ALA A 193 13.06 -14.59 15.72
C ALA A 193 13.31 -14.26 14.25
N GLU A 194 12.95 -13.06 13.79
CA GLU A 194 13.20 -12.64 12.41
C GLU A 194 14.69 -12.39 12.16
N ALA A 195 15.16 -12.76 10.98
CA ALA A 195 16.50 -12.46 10.53
C ALA A 195 16.43 -11.59 9.28
N VAL A 196 17.00 -10.40 9.35
CA VAL A 196 17.11 -9.47 8.22
C VAL A 196 18.54 -9.01 8.09
N LEU A 197 19.09 -9.06 6.89
CA LEU A 197 20.36 -8.38 6.58
C LEU A 197 20.29 -7.80 5.18
N ARG A 198 20.26 -6.48 5.10
CA ARG A 198 20.35 -5.71 3.87
C ARG A 198 21.64 -4.91 3.88
N PHE A 199 22.35 -4.89 2.76
CA PHE A 199 23.54 -4.07 2.59
C PHE A 199 23.66 -3.63 1.16
N ASP A 200 23.97 -2.35 0.98
CA ASP A 200 24.39 -1.79 -0.30
C ASP A 200 25.45 -0.70 -0.07
N LEU A 201 26.18 -0.36 -1.14
CA LEU A 201 27.13 0.73 -1.18
C LEU A 201 26.84 1.59 -2.41
N GLY A 202 26.68 2.90 -2.21
CA GLY A 202 26.29 3.77 -3.30
C GLY A 202 26.35 5.25 -2.96
N ILE A 203 25.75 6.05 -3.82
CA ILE A 203 25.70 7.51 -3.68
C ILE A 203 24.24 7.96 -3.68
N TYR A 204 23.85 8.73 -2.67
CA TYR A 204 22.58 9.45 -2.69
C TYR A 204 22.66 10.65 -3.63
N ARG A 205 21.74 10.69 -4.56
CA ARG A 205 21.59 11.80 -5.51
C ARG A 205 20.18 12.35 -5.48
N GLN A 206 20.07 13.67 -5.31
CA GLN A 206 18.78 14.32 -5.44
C GLN A 206 18.38 14.44 -6.92
N ILE A 207 17.11 14.24 -7.20
CA ILE A 207 16.57 14.32 -8.55
C ILE A 207 15.38 15.28 -8.57
N ALA A 208 15.42 16.25 -9.47
CA ALA A 208 14.27 17.12 -9.70
C ALA A 208 13.12 16.32 -10.36
N PRO A 209 11.85 16.60 -10.02
CA PRO A 209 10.69 15.91 -10.61
C PRO A 209 10.68 15.92 -12.14
N GLU A 210 11.12 17.01 -12.77
CA GLU A 210 11.22 17.14 -14.22
C GLU A 210 12.28 16.20 -14.82
N ALA A 211 13.41 16.02 -14.12
CA ALA A 211 14.45 15.07 -14.54
C ALA A 211 13.99 13.62 -14.41
N VAL A 212 13.13 13.31 -13.42
CA VAL A 212 12.46 12.00 -13.32
C VAL A 212 11.55 11.76 -14.52
N ALA A 213 10.73 12.75 -14.90
CA ALA A 213 9.84 12.65 -16.05
C ALA A 213 10.62 12.46 -17.37
N GLU A 214 11.77 13.11 -17.50
CA GLU A 214 12.65 12.95 -18.68
C GLU A 214 13.22 11.53 -18.82
N ARG A 215 13.52 10.85 -17.71
CA ARG A 215 14.01 9.46 -17.73
C ARG A 215 13.01 8.45 -18.31
N VAL A 216 11.73 8.79 -18.27
CA VAL A 216 10.65 7.97 -18.84
C VAL A 216 9.99 8.61 -20.05
N LYS A 217 10.68 9.55 -20.72
CA LYS A 217 10.14 10.26 -21.89
C LYS A 217 9.67 9.34 -23.00
N GLU A 218 10.29 8.19 -23.17
CA GLU A 218 9.93 7.20 -24.17
C GLU A 218 8.62 6.42 -23.84
N ALA A 219 8.12 6.52 -22.60
CA ALA A 219 6.88 5.87 -22.22
C ALA A 219 5.65 6.68 -22.67
N ASP A 220 4.62 5.98 -23.14
CA ASP A 220 3.31 6.54 -23.47
C ASP A 220 2.41 6.58 -22.21
N VAL A 221 2.60 5.59 -21.33
CA VAL A 221 1.87 5.43 -20.08
C VAL A 221 2.85 5.20 -18.92
N VAL A 222 2.61 5.86 -17.82
CA VAL A 222 3.37 5.68 -16.58
C VAL A 222 2.44 5.09 -15.52
N ILE A 223 2.84 3.96 -14.97
CA ILE A 223 2.22 3.36 -13.78
C ILE A 223 3.11 3.74 -12.60
N PHE A 224 2.65 4.70 -11.80
CA PHE A 224 3.36 5.16 -10.60
C PHE A 224 2.81 4.43 -9.38
N VAL A 225 3.65 3.65 -8.72
CA VAL A 225 3.31 2.89 -7.51
C VAL A 225 3.93 3.59 -6.30
N GLY A 226 3.09 4.20 -5.51
CA GLY A 226 3.52 5.03 -4.39
C GLY A 226 2.55 4.97 -3.23
N GLY A 227 2.54 6.01 -2.41
CA GLY A 227 1.80 6.08 -1.16
C GLY A 227 2.74 6.10 0.03
N ILE A 228 2.47 5.28 1.02
CA ILE A 228 3.28 5.11 2.22
C ILE A 228 3.65 3.64 2.43
N SER A 229 4.18 3.29 3.59
CA SER A 229 4.55 1.91 3.90
C SER A 229 4.23 1.56 5.36
N PRO A 230 4.08 0.27 5.70
CA PRO A 230 3.90 -0.18 7.09
C PRO A 230 5.04 0.27 8.01
N ASN A 231 6.24 0.48 7.46
CA ASN A 231 7.39 0.97 8.23
C ASN A 231 7.26 2.45 8.65
N LEU A 232 6.44 3.24 7.96
CA LEU A 232 6.15 4.62 8.33
C LEU A 232 4.96 4.72 9.29
N GLU A 233 3.88 3.96 9.05
CA GLU A 233 2.68 3.95 9.90
C GLU A 233 2.63 2.72 10.82
N GLY A 234 3.73 2.45 11.53
CA GLY A 234 3.86 1.32 12.46
C GLY A 234 3.53 1.71 13.89
N GLU A 235 2.91 0.79 14.63
CA GLU A 235 2.57 0.96 16.03
C GLU A 235 3.81 1.17 16.90
N GLU A 236 3.72 2.13 17.84
CA GLU A 236 4.76 2.45 18.84
C GLU A 236 6.18 2.68 18.26
N LYS A 237 6.28 3.11 17.01
CA LYS A 237 7.57 3.42 16.38
C LYS A 237 8.10 4.78 16.79
N ASN A 238 8.43 4.97 18.06
CA ASN A 238 8.91 6.24 18.65
C ASN A 238 10.15 6.84 17.95
N PHE A 239 10.87 6.04 17.16
CA PHE A 239 12.00 6.48 16.35
C PHE A 239 11.59 7.06 14.98
N VAL A 240 10.33 6.90 14.55
CA VAL A 240 9.82 7.50 13.32
C VAL A 240 9.42 8.94 13.59
N ASN A 241 10.26 9.86 13.14
CA ASN A 241 10.00 11.30 13.20
C ASN A 241 10.45 11.91 11.86
N CYS A 242 9.51 12.06 10.94
CA CYS A 242 9.76 12.55 9.58
C CYS A 242 8.53 13.31 9.06
N PRO A 243 8.64 14.05 7.96
CA PRO A 243 7.51 14.82 7.43
C PRO A 243 6.25 13.98 7.25
N GLY A 244 5.19 14.36 7.96
CA GLY A 244 3.89 13.68 7.96
C GLY A 244 3.74 12.54 8.99
N PHE A 245 4.78 12.24 9.81
CA PHE A 245 4.77 11.17 10.80
C PHE A 245 5.50 11.53 12.08
N VAL A 246 4.92 11.18 13.23
CA VAL A 246 5.54 11.27 14.56
C VAL A 246 5.20 10.01 15.36
N GLY A 247 6.20 9.28 15.82
CA GLY A 247 6.02 8.06 16.60
C GLY A 247 5.33 6.90 15.83
N GLY A 248 5.35 6.94 14.49
CA GLY A 248 4.60 6.04 13.63
C GLY A 248 3.18 6.51 13.30
N ASP A 249 2.66 7.51 14.02
CA ASP A 249 1.36 8.12 13.74
C ASP A 249 1.46 9.17 12.64
N ARG A 250 0.41 9.29 11.84
CA ARG A 250 0.31 10.29 10.78
C ARG A 250 -0.09 11.64 11.35
N THR A 251 0.70 12.67 11.05
CA THR A 251 0.37 14.09 11.32
C THR A 251 -0.25 14.78 10.10
N SER A 252 -0.23 14.13 8.93
CA SER A 252 -0.85 14.56 7.69
C SER A 252 -1.37 13.35 6.94
N ILE A 253 -2.57 13.45 6.35
CA ILE A 253 -3.15 12.40 5.52
C ILE A 253 -2.86 12.58 4.02
N GLU A 254 -2.14 13.61 3.63
CA GLU A 254 -1.73 13.87 2.26
C GLU A 254 -0.72 12.85 1.74
N LEU A 255 -0.68 12.70 0.42
CA LEU A 255 0.42 11.99 -0.25
C LEU A 255 1.73 12.74 0.00
N PRO A 256 2.85 12.06 0.30
CA PRO A 256 4.15 12.71 0.45
C PRO A 256 4.48 13.64 -0.72
N GLU A 257 4.94 14.85 -0.40
CA GLU A 257 5.09 15.94 -1.37
C GLU A 257 6.00 15.57 -2.55
N VAL A 258 7.07 14.82 -2.30
CA VAL A 258 7.98 14.37 -3.36
C VAL A 258 7.26 13.56 -4.43
N GLN A 259 6.38 12.65 -4.04
CA GLN A 259 5.60 11.81 -4.96
C GLN A 259 4.58 12.66 -5.71
N ARG A 260 3.89 13.56 -5.00
CA ARG A 260 2.94 14.52 -5.58
C ARG A 260 3.58 15.39 -6.67
N ASN A 261 4.80 15.87 -6.42
CA ASN A 261 5.54 16.70 -7.37
C ASN A 261 5.96 15.91 -8.63
N ILE A 262 6.33 14.64 -8.48
CA ILE A 262 6.63 13.76 -9.61
C ILE A 262 5.37 13.50 -10.45
N LEU A 263 4.24 13.18 -9.83
CA LEU A 263 2.97 12.97 -10.54
C LEU A 263 2.55 14.21 -11.34
N LYS A 264 2.72 15.41 -10.76
CA LYS A 264 2.51 16.68 -11.47
C LYS A 264 3.46 16.87 -12.66
N ALA A 265 4.74 16.55 -12.47
CA ALA A 265 5.75 16.67 -13.54
C ALA A 265 5.48 15.69 -14.69
N LEU A 266 5.10 14.44 -14.39
CA LEU A 266 4.70 13.46 -15.41
C LEU A 266 3.47 13.93 -16.20
N LYS A 267 2.45 14.46 -15.52
CA LYS A 267 1.26 15.02 -16.18
C LYS A 267 1.61 16.20 -17.06
N LYS A 268 2.45 17.12 -16.56
CA LYS A 268 2.97 18.28 -17.33
C LYS A 268 3.76 17.85 -18.56
N ALA A 269 4.49 16.73 -18.47
CA ALA A 269 5.20 16.13 -19.60
C ALA A 269 4.28 15.35 -20.57
N GLY A 270 2.95 15.46 -20.42
CA GLY A 270 1.96 14.86 -21.31
C GLY A 270 1.78 13.36 -21.16
N LYS A 271 2.26 12.77 -20.07
CA LYS A 271 2.10 11.33 -19.83
C LYS A 271 0.69 10.97 -19.39
N LYS A 272 0.21 9.78 -19.80
CA LYS A 272 -0.94 9.14 -19.17
C LYS A 272 -0.46 8.51 -17.87
N VAL A 273 -1.00 8.95 -16.75
CA VAL A 273 -0.54 8.55 -15.41
C VAL A 273 -1.59 7.70 -14.73
N ILE A 274 -1.20 6.48 -14.35
CA ILE A 274 -1.98 5.58 -13.52
C ILE A 274 -1.28 5.54 -12.16
N PHE A 275 -1.96 5.98 -11.11
CA PHE A 275 -1.43 5.96 -9.76
C PHE A 275 -1.96 4.74 -9.00
N VAL A 276 -1.06 3.89 -8.52
CA VAL A 276 -1.34 2.77 -7.61
C VAL A 276 -0.95 3.23 -6.21
N ASN A 277 -1.95 3.56 -5.40
CA ASN A 277 -1.75 4.05 -4.04
C ASN A 277 -1.70 2.89 -3.05
N CYS A 278 -0.58 2.76 -2.34
CA CYS A 278 -0.37 1.80 -1.28
C CYS A 278 -0.39 2.52 0.08
N SER A 279 -1.31 2.14 0.96
CA SER A 279 -1.46 2.74 2.30
C SER A 279 -2.33 1.85 3.17
N GLY A 280 -2.10 1.81 4.48
CA GLY A 280 -2.96 1.11 5.44
C GLY A 280 -4.22 1.91 5.81
N SER A 281 -4.21 3.22 5.56
CA SER A 281 -5.27 4.16 5.90
C SER A 281 -5.69 5.03 4.71
N ALA A 282 -6.80 5.79 4.87
CA ALA A 282 -7.25 6.73 3.84
C ALA A 282 -6.23 7.85 3.62
N MET A 283 -6.07 8.27 2.38
CA MET A 283 -5.19 9.37 1.97
C MET A 283 -5.98 10.49 1.28
N ALA A 284 -5.54 11.73 1.51
CA ALA A 284 -6.05 12.90 0.83
C ALA A 284 -5.36 13.04 -0.54
N LEU A 285 -6.09 12.77 -1.59
CA LEU A 285 -5.59 12.66 -2.96
C LEU A 285 -6.22 13.69 -3.92
N VAL A 286 -6.67 14.85 -3.42
CA VAL A 286 -7.31 15.87 -4.29
C VAL A 286 -6.39 16.30 -5.43
N PRO A 287 -5.11 16.66 -5.22
CA PRO A 287 -4.21 17.01 -6.33
C PRO A 287 -3.97 15.84 -7.29
N GLU A 288 -3.96 14.61 -6.79
CA GLU A 288 -3.73 13.40 -7.57
C GLU A 288 -4.91 13.10 -8.51
N THR A 289 -6.15 13.47 -8.15
CA THR A 289 -7.30 13.38 -9.07
C THR A 289 -7.15 14.27 -10.31
N GLN A 290 -6.31 15.30 -10.24
CA GLN A 290 -6.02 16.20 -11.36
C GLN A 290 -4.77 15.76 -12.15
N SER A 291 -3.80 15.16 -11.45
CA SER A 291 -2.51 14.77 -12.03
C SER A 291 -2.52 13.36 -12.62
N CYS A 292 -3.48 12.51 -12.23
CA CYS A 292 -3.55 11.12 -12.67
C CYS A 292 -4.80 10.86 -13.51
N ASP A 293 -4.69 9.98 -14.50
CA ASP A 293 -5.79 9.57 -15.35
C ASP A 293 -6.59 8.40 -14.74
N ALA A 294 -5.97 7.65 -13.82
CA ALA A 294 -6.63 6.65 -12.97
C ALA A 294 -5.90 6.53 -11.63
N ILE A 295 -6.64 6.19 -10.57
CA ILE A 295 -6.11 5.90 -9.25
C ILE A 295 -6.65 4.54 -8.81
N LEU A 296 -5.76 3.63 -8.42
CA LEU A 296 -6.07 2.35 -7.80
C LEU A 296 -5.66 2.41 -6.33
N GLN A 297 -6.60 2.17 -5.42
CA GLN A 297 -6.29 1.96 -4.00
C GLN A 297 -5.93 0.49 -3.81
N ALA A 298 -4.65 0.20 -3.63
CA ALA A 298 -4.14 -1.16 -3.51
C ALA A 298 -3.99 -1.62 -2.05
N TRP A 299 -4.03 -0.69 -1.08
CA TRP A 299 -3.75 -0.96 0.32
C TRP A 299 -2.32 -1.52 0.49
N TYR A 300 -2.11 -2.46 1.41
CA TYR A 300 -0.97 -3.35 1.46
C TYR A 300 -1.45 -4.71 0.93
N PRO A 301 -1.22 -5.00 -0.36
CA PRO A 301 -2.02 -5.99 -1.07
C PRO A 301 -1.59 -7.45 -0.84
N GLY A 302 -0.58 -7.69 -0.02
CA GLY A 302 -0.11 -9.03 0.33
C GLY A 302 0.67 -9.74 -0.78
N GLN A 303 0.84 -11.04 -0.58
CA GLN A 303 1.71 -11.92 -1.38
C GLN A 303 1.49 -11.84 -2.89
N ALA A 304 0.24 -11.81 -3.35
CA ALA A 304 -0.11 -11.78 -4.77
C ALA A 304 -0.53 -10.38 -5.26
N GLY A 305 -0.18 -9.33 -4.52
CA GLY A 305 -0.61 -7.97 -4.78
C GLY A 305 -0.27 -7.46 -6.17
N GLY A 306 0.95 -7.71 -6.64
CA GLY A 306 1.38 -7.32 -7.97
C GLY A 306 0.57 -8.00 -9.09
N THR A 307 0.23 -9.28 -8.91
CA THR A 307 -0.66 -10.00 -9.86
C THR A 307 -2.05 -9.35 -9.90
N ALA A 308 -2.65 -9.09 -8.73
CA ALA A 308 -3.99 -8.50 -8.65
C ALA A 308 -4.04 -7.09 -9.28
N VAL A 309 -3.03 -6.25 -9.00
CA VAL A 309 -2.91 -4.92 -9.61
C VAL A 309 -2.76 -5.01 -11.12
N ALA A 310 -1.91 -5.92 -11.61
CA ALA A 310 -1.73 -6.12 -13.05
C ALA A 310 -3.00 -6.64 -13.73
N ASP A 311 -3.74 -7.58 -13.11
CA ASP A 311 -5.02 -8.09 -13.62
C ASP A 311 -6.05 -6.97 -13.80
N ILE A 312 -6.12 -6.05 -12.84
CA ILE A 312 -6.96 -4.86 -12.94
C ILE A 312 -6.48 -3.95 -14.08
N ILE A 313 -5.20 -3.56 -14.09
CA ILE A 313 -4.67 -2.60 -15.06
C ILE A 313 -4.89 -3.08 -16.51
N PHE A 314 -4.69 -4.37 -16.78
CA PHE A 314 -4.84 -4.96 -18.12
C PHE A 314 -6.23 -5.54 -18.40
N GLY A 315 -7.15 -5.46 -17.44
CA GLY A 315 -8.55 -5.84 -17.62
C GLY A 315 -8.80 -7.35 -17.66
N ASP A 316 -7.87 -8.16 -17.15
CA ASP A 316 -8.08 -9.59 -16.93
C ASP A 316 -9.12 -9.81 -15.81
N TYR A 317 -9.23 -8.85 -14.91
CA TYR A 317 -10.29 -8.75 -13.90
C TYR A 317 -10.99 -7.39 -13.98
N ASN A 318 -12.33 -7.40 -13.96
CA ASN A 318 -13.12 -6.17 -13.86
C ASN A 318 -13.29 -5.78 -12.39
N PRO A 319 -12.77 -4.62 -11.93
CA PRO A 319 -12.81 -4.24 -10.53
C PRO A 319 -14.25 -4.13 -10.01
N SER A 320 -14.46 -4.63 -8.80
CA SER A 320 -15.71 -4.55 -8.05
C SER A 320 -15.51 -4.14 -6.59
N GLY A 321 -14.28 -3.87 -6.19
CA GLY A 321 -13.91 -3.42 -4.84
C GLY A 321 -14.56 -2.10 -4.48
N LYS A 322 -14.95 -1.97 -3.21
CA LYS A 322 -15.54 -0.77 -2.62
C LYS A 322 -14.69 -0.29 -1.46
N LEU A 323 -14.50 1.01 -1.35
CA LEU A 323 -13.75 1.61 -0.25
C LEU A 323 -14.42 1.31 1.10
N PRO A 324 -13.73 0.67 2.05
CA PRO A 324 -14.28 0.32 3.36
C PRO A 324 -14.22 1.47 4.36
N VAL A 325 -13.71 2.62 3.94
CA VAL A 325 -13.58 3.85 4.75
C VAL A 325 -13.88 5.08 3.92
N THR A 326 -14.15 6.20 4.58
CA THR A 326 -14.33 7.50 3.94
C THR A 326 -12.97 8.13 3.64
N PHE A 327 -12.76 8.62 2.43
CA PHE A 327 -11.54 9.36 2.04
C PHE A 327 -11.80 10.85 2.14
N TYR A 328 -11.09 11.53 3.02
CA TYR A 328 -11.16 12.97 3.22
C TYR A 328 -10.43 13.74 2.11
N LYS A 329 -10.75 15.03 1.96
CA LYS A 329 -10.12 15.89 0.95
C LYS A 329 -8.71 16.33 1.35
N ASN A 330 -8.52 16.61 2.63
CA ASN A 330 -7.30 17.11 3.24
C ASN A 330 -7.31 16.86 4.74
N THR A 331 -6.21 17.11 5.42
CA THR A 331 -6.08 16.97 6.87
C THR A 331 -7.02 17.91 7.62
N GLU A 332 -7.25 19.14 7.11
CA GLU A 332 -8.11 20.14 7.75
C GLU A 332 -9.60 19.73 7.78
N GLN A 333 -10.01 18.74 6.98
CA GLN A 333 -11.37 18.19 7.04
C GLN A 333 -11.57 17.24 8.24
N LEU A 334 -10.48 16.82 8.90
CA LEU A 334 -10.57 16.01 10.11
C LEU A 334 -10.88 16.90 11.32
N PRO A 335 -11.76 16.48 12.26
CA PRO A 335 -11.86 17.10 13.57
C PRO A 335 -10.56 17.03 14.34
N ASP A 336 -10.45 17.85 15.39
CA ASP A 336 -9.30 17.85 16.30
C ASP A 336 -8.96 16.44 16.77
N PHE A 337 -7.67 16.14 16.90
CA PHE A 337 -7.18 14.81 17.27
C PHE A 337 -7.68 14.39 18.67
N GLU A 338 -7.81 15.34 19.60
CA GLU A 338 -8.28 15.10 20.98
C GLU A 338 -9.81 15.06 21.09
N ASP A 339 -10.56 15.42 20.02
CA ASP A 339 -12.02 15.28 19.99
C ASP A 339 -12.42 13.83 19.69
N TYR A 340 -12.80 13.09 20.69
CA TYR A 340 -13.26 11.70 20.59
C TYR A 340 -14.75 11.57 20.22
N SER A 341 -15.46 12.66 19.96
CA SER A 341 -16.81 12.61 19.44
C SER A 341 -16.82 12.10 18.01
N MET A 342 -17.93 11.50 17.59
CA MET A 342 -18.12 11.07 16.19
C MET A 342 -18.56 12.22 15.27
N LYS A 343 -18.86 13.39 15.80
CA LYS A 343 -19.37 14.53 15.04
C LYS A 343 -18.38 14.94 13.94
N GLY A 344 -18.88 15.09 12.73
CA GLY A 344 -18.06 15.43 11.56
C GLY A 344 -17.15 14.29 11.06
N ARG A 345 -17.15 13.10 11.68
CA ARG A 345 -16.31 11.96 11.30
C ARG A 345 -17.07 10.97 10.43
N THR A 346 -16.40 10.44 9.44
CA THR A 346 -16.85 9.36 8.53
C THR A 346 -18.19 9.67 7.84
N TYR A 347 -18.58 8.83 6.88
CA TYR A 347 -19.86 8.93 6.16
C TYR A 347 -21.08 8.92 7.09
N ARG A 348 -20.91 8.47 8.35
CA ARG A 348 -22.00 8.39 9.32
C ARG A 348 -22.40 9.74 9.88
N TYR A 349 -21.44 10.65 10.08
CA TYR A 349 -21.67 11.92 10.77
C TYR A 349 -21.17 13.14 10.00
N MET A 350 -20.51 12.95 8.84
CA MET A 350 -20.08 14.06 7.98
C MET A 350 -21.28 14.63 7.24
N THR A 351 -21.39 15.95 7.28
CA THR A 351 -22.33 16.75 6.47
C THR A 351 -21.67 17.29 5.20
N GLU A 352 -20.35 17.44 5.21
CA GLU A 352 -19.56 17.86 4.06
C GLU A 352 -19.25 16.67 3.14
N SER A 353 -19.09 16.97 1.84
CA SER A 353 -18.70 15.95 0.87
C SER A 353 -17.24 15.54 1.08
N PRO A 354 -16.94 14.25 1.24
CA PRO A 354 -15.56 13.74 1.26
C PRO A 354 -14.94 13.77 -0.16
N LEU A 355 -13.67 13.39 -0.27
CA LEU A 355 -13.04 13.15 -1.57
C LEU A 355 -13.67 11.92 -2.25
N PHE A 356 -13.64 10.77 -1.57
CA PHE A 356 -14.36 9.58 -2.00
C PHE A 356 -15.25 9.07 -0.86
N PRO A 357 -16.54 8.85 -1.13
CA PRO A 357 -17.46 8.38 -0.11
C PRO A 357 -17.16 6.91 0.28
N PHE A 358 -17.53 6.54 1.49
CA PHE A 358 -17.55 5.13 1.90
C PHE A 358 -18.36 4.29 0.90
N GLY A 359 -17.88 3.10 0.59
CA GLY A 359 -18.53 2.19 -0.35
C GLY A 359 -18.33 2.54 -1.83
N TYR A 360 -17.56 3.60 -2.16
CA TYR A 360 -17.25 4.00 -3.53
C TYR A 360 -16.28 3.04 -4.21
N GLY A 361 -16.46 2.84 -5.51
CA GLY A 361 -15.54 2.09 -6.35
C GLY A 361 -16.06 2.00 -7.78
N LEU A 362 -15.16 2.14 -8.75
CA LEU A 362 -15.45 2.10 -10.17
C LEU A 362 -15.33 0.68 -10.74
N SER A 363 -15.95 0.46 -11.88
CA SER A 363 -15.90 -0.77 -12.67
C SER A 363 -15.63 -0.43 -14.13
N TYR A 364 -15.21 -1.42 -14.93
CA TYR A 364 -15.09 -1.30 -16.39
C TYR A 364 -16.44 -1.45 -17.11
N THR A 365 -17.50 -1.54 -16.36
CA THR A 365 -18.89 -1.51 -16.84
C THR A 365 -19.70 -0.54 -15.99
N THR A 366 -20.95 -0.31 -16.35
CA THR A 366 -21.87 0.60 -15.65
C THR A 366 -23.12 -0.13 -15.20
N PHE A 367 -23.67 0.31 -14.07
CA PHE A 367 -24.88 -0.28 -13.50
C PHE A 367 -25.94 0.77 -13.25
N GLN A 368 -27.20 0.39 -13.40
CA GLN A 368 -28.36 1.21 -13.15
C GLN A 368 -29.29 0.52 -12.17
N PHE A 369 -29.71 1.26 -11.16
CA PHE A 369 -30.69 0.84 -10.17
C PHE A 369 -32.09 1.33 -10.58
N SER A 370 -33.11 0.51 -10.41
CA SER A 370 -34.50 0.87 -10.74
C SER A 370 -35.49 0.02 -9.97
N LYS A 371 -36.75 0.46 -9.93
CA LYS A 371 -37.90 -0.28 -9.36
C LYS A 371 -37.63 -0.75 -7.92
N ALA A 372 -36.99 0.07 -7.10
CA ALA A 372 -36.80 -0.24 -5.69
C ALA A 372 -38.13 -0.16 -4.92
N GLY A 373 -38.26 -0.97 -3.89
CA GLY A 373 -39.44 -0.96 -3.05
C GLY A 373 -39.34 -1.84 -1.81
N LEU A 374 -40.22 -1.56 -0.85
CA LEU A 374 -40.41 -2.40 0.33
C LEU A 374 -41.71 -3.19 0.17
N ASN A 375 -41.74 -4.39 0.78
CA ASN A 375 -42.96 -5.20 0.82
C ASN A 375 -44.05 -4.57 1.71
N LYS A 376 -43.71 -3.68 2.62
CA LYS A 376 -44.59 -2.92 3.51
C LYS A 376 -43.98 -1.58 3.89
N ARG A 377 -44.79 -0.55 4.12
CA ARG A 377 -44.34 0.78 4.56
C ARG A 377 -44.55 1.01 6.07
N VAL A 378 -45.28 0.11 6.71
CA VAL A 378 -45.45 0.08 8.16
C VAL A 378 -45.15 -1.35 8.62
N ALA A 379 -44.31 -1.49 9.62
CA ALA A 379 -43.94 -2.78 10.22
C ALA A 379 -43.89 -2.66 11.75
N THR A 380 -44.00 -3.78 12.44
CA THR A 380 -43.71 -3.84 13.88
C THR A 380 -42.21 -4.07 14.08
N ILE A 381 -41.67 -3.60 15.20
CA ILE A 381 -40.23 -3.67 15.53
C ILE A 381 -39.60 -5.08 15.46
N ASN A 382 -40.43 -6.12 15.62
CA ASN A 382 -39.97 -7.52 15.62
C ASN A 382 -40.15 -8.24 14.27
N GLN A 383 -40.56 -7.52 13.22
CA GLN A 383 -40.83 -8.12 11.92
C GLN A 383 -39.81 -7.71 10.87
N PRO A 384 -39.30 -8.66 10.08
CA PRO A 384 -38.41 -8.33 8.96
C PRO A 384 -39.15 -7.57 7.86
N VAL A 385 -38.41 -6.72 7.17
CA VAL A 385 -38.88 -5.96 5.99
C VAL A 385 -38.10 -6.44 4.77
N GLN A 386 -38.84 -6.73 3.68
CA GLN A 386 -38.17 -7.14 2.42
C GLN A 386 -37.95 -5.91 1.55
N PHE A 387 -36.69 -5.65 1.24
CA PHE A 387 -36.29 -4.68 0.23
C PHE A 387 -36.01 -5.39 -1.09
N LYS A 388 -36.41 -4.80 -2.20
CA LYS A 388 -36.05 -5.24 -3.55
C LYS A 388 -35.59 -4.08 -4.42
N VAL A 389 -34.68 -4.35 -5.35
CA VAL A 389 -34.26 -3.40 -6.39
C VAL A 389 -33.86 -4.16 -7.65
N ASN A 390 -34.17 -3.60 -8.81
CA ASN A 390 -33.66 -4.14 -10.07
C ASN A 390 -32.30 -3.48 -10.39
N VAL A 391 -31.28 -4.28 -10.65
CA VAL A 391 -29.95 -3.85 -11.08
C VAL A 391 -29.74 -4.30 -12.51
N LYS A 392 -29.35 -3.39 -13.38
CA LYS A 392 -29.01 -3.65 -14.78
C LYS A 392 -27.56 -3.30 -15.05
N ASN A 393 -26.81 -4.20 -15.62
CA ASN A 393 -25.53 -3.89 -16.24
C ASN A 393 -25.79 -3.20 -17.58
N THR A 394 -25.49 -1.90 -17.68
CA THR A 394 -25.74 -1.09 -18.88
C THR A 394 -24.53 -0.97 -19.78
N GLY A 395 -23.37 -1.48 -19.35
CA GLY A 395 -22.14 -1.46 -20.13
C GLY A 395 -21.92 -2.68 -21.01
N LYS A 396 -20.71 -2.81 -21.54
CA LYS A 396 -20.34 -3.81 -22.54
C LYS A 396 -19.50 -4.97 -21.97
N ARG A 397 -19.22 -4.98 -20.65
CA ARG A 397 -18.44 -6.02 -19.98
C ARG A 397 -19.26 -6.66 -18.87
N ASP A 398 -19.00 -7.92 -18.59
CA ASP A 398 -19.50 -8.58 -17.39
C ASP A 398 -18.90 -7.91 -16.17
N GLY A 399 -19.66 -7.81 -15.08
CA GLY A 399 -19.16 -7.17 -13.87
C GLY A 399 -20.02 -7.43 -12.65
N THR A 400 -19.47 -7.11 -11.49
CA THR A 400 -20.14 -7.22 -10.21
C THR A 400 -20.35 -5.82 -9.64
N GLU A 401 -21.58 -5.54 -9.20
CA GLU A 401 -21.91 -4.35 -8.42
C GLU A 401 -22.28 -4.76 -6.99
N VAL A 402 -22.11 -3.87 -6.02
CA VAL A 402 -22.52 -4.07 -4.63
C VAL A 402 -23.68 -3.14 -4.33
N VAL A 403 -24.87 -3.73 -4.19
CA VAL A 403 -26.05 -3.02 -3.67
C VAL A 403 -25.85 -2.75 -2.20
N GLN A 404 -25.87 -1.48 -1.79
CA GLN A 404 -25.66 -1.03 -0.41
C GLN A 404 -26.92 -0.36 0.10
N ILE A 405 -27.33 -0.69 1.33
CA ILE A 405 -28.49 -0.13 2.00
C ILE A 405 -28.05 0.61 3.24
N TYR A 406 -28.41 1.87 3.28
CA TYR A 406 -28.15 2.77 4.40
C TYR A 406 -29.45 3.15 5.07
N ILE A 407 -29.44 3.19 6.39
CA ILE A 407 -30.64 3.52 7.18
C ILE A 407 -30.33 4.70 8.09
N ARG A 408 -31.34 5.59 8.20
CA ARG A 408 -31.38 6.70 9.14
C ARG A 408 -32.71 6.65 9.87
N LYS A 409 -32.71 6.95 11.18
CA LYS A 409 -33.92 7.29 11.92
C LYS A 409 -34.23 8.77 11.65
N ALA A 410 -35.40 9.07 11.09
CA ALA A 410 -35.66 10.38 10.47
C ALA A 410 -35.78 11.53 11.50
N ASP A 411 -36.25 11.21 12.70
CA ASP A 411 -36.45 12.11 13.84
C ASP A 411 -35.26 12.12 14.84
N ASP A 412 -34.14 11.52 14.50
CA ASP A 412 -32.93 11.54 15.31
C ASP A 412 -31.92 12.55 14.73
N GLU A 413 -31.93 13.78 15.23
CA GLU A 413 -31.09 14.86 14.76
C GLU A 413 -29.60 14.71 15.18
N GLU A 414 -29.35 14.08 16.33
CA GLU A 414 -28.00 13.85 16.87
C GLU A 414 -27.41 12.52 16.41
N GLY A 415 -28.23 11.65 15.87
CA GLY A 415 -27.81 10.35 15.36
C GLY A 415 -27.06 10.42 14.03
N PRO A 416 -26.61 9.26 13.53
CA PRO A 416 -25.90 9.21 12.27
C PRO A 416 -26.78 9.65 11.09
N VAL A 417 -26.24 10.49 10.20
CA VAL A 417 -26.93 10.92 8.96
C VAL A 417 -27.25 9.73 8.06
N LYS A 418 -26.54 8.62 8.21
CA LYS A 418 -26.83 7.30 7.64
C LYS A 418 -25.87 6.24 8.19
N SER A 419 -26.31 5.00 8.25
CA SER A 419 -25.48 3.84 8.59
C SER A 419 -25.67 2.72 7.58
N LEU A 420 -24.58 2.12 7.07
CA LEU A 420 -24.68 0.90 6.25
C LEU A 420 -25.26 -0.22 7.12
N ARG A 421 -26.38 -0.80 6.69
CA ARG A 421 -27.10 -1.84 7.43
C ARG A 421 -27.23 -3.15 6.69
N ALA A 422 -27.13 -3.10 5.36
CA ALA A 422 -27.08 -4.31 4.54
C ALA A 422 -26.36 -4.03 3.23
N PHE A 423 -25.77 -5.06 2.66
CA PHE A 423 -25.21 -5.02 1.31
C PHE A 423 -25.31 -6.38 0.61
N ARG A 424 -25.31 -6.36 -0.70
CA ARG A 424 -25.32 -7.58 -1.50
C ARG A 424 -24.60 -7.40 -2.82
N PRO A 425 -23.55 -8.19 -3.10
CA PRO A 425 -22.95 -8.22 -4.43
C PRO A 425 -23.88 -8.91 -5.42
N VAL A 426 -23.88 -8.41 -6.65
CA VAL A 426 -24.62 -8.99 -7.80
C VAL A 426 -23.75 -8.99 -9.04
N THR A 427 -23.49 -10.18 -9.60
CA THR A 427 -22.72 -10.34 -10.82
C THR A 427 -23.67 -10.45 -12.02
N LEU A 428 -23.45 -9.59 -13.01
CA LEU A 428 -24.29 -9.48 -14.19
C LEU A 428 -23.48 -9.51 -15.47
N LYS A 429 -23.92 -10.31 -16.43
CA LYS A 429 -23.41 -10.23 -17.80
C LYS A 429 -23.79 -8.88 -18.43
N ALA A 430 -23.00 -8.44 -19.41
CA ALA A 430 -23.25 -7.23 -20.18
C ALA A 430 -24.70 -7.19 -20.69
N GLY A 431 -25.38 -6.06 -20.47
CA GLY A 431 -26.76 -5.83 -20.88
C GLY A 431 -27.84 -6.58 -20.06
N LYS A 432 -27.47 -7.42 -19.09
CA LYS A 432 -28.42 -8.20 -18.28
C LYS A 432 -28.86 -7.48 -17.02
N SER A 433 -29.99 -7.91 -16.47
CA SER A 433 -30.57 -7.38 -15.24
C SER A 433 -30.91 -8.51 -14.28
N ALA A 434 -30.92 -8.21 -12.99
CA ALA A 434 -31.46 -9.07 -11.95
C ALA A 434 -32.22 -8.26 -10.90
N THR A 435 -33.20 -8.86 -10.28
CA THR A 435 -33.81 -8.32 -9.06
C THR A 435 -33.04 -8.81 -7.86
N VAL A 436 -32.52 -7.88 -7.08
CA VAL A 436 -31.82 -8.14 -5.81
C VAL A 436 -32.83 -7.97 -4.69
N ASN A 437 -33.01 -9.03 -3.89
CA ASN A 437 -33.85 -9.01 -2.70
C ASN A 437 -32.96 -9.06 -1.47
N ILE A 438 -33.23 -8.20 -0.49
CA ILE A 438 -32.50 -8.12 0.78
C ILE A 438 -33.52 -8.12 1.92
N THR A 439 -33.35 -9.04 2.85
CA THR A 439 -34.15 -9.07 4.08
C THR A 439 -33.48 -8.13 5.09
N LEU A 440 -34.20 -7.09 5.48
CA LEU A 440 -33.85 -6.22 6.59
C LEU A 440 -34.46 -6.85 7.85
N SER A 441 -33.65 -7.58 8.59
CA SER A 441 -34.03 -8.19 9.88
C SER A 441 -34.23 -7.11 10.94
N PRO A 442 -34.90 -7.37 12.05
CA PRO A 442 -35.13 -6.37 13.09
C PRO A 442 -33.86 -5.65 13.58
N ASP A 443 -32.76 -6.38 13.80
CA ASP A 443 -31.44 -5.87 14.21
C ASP A 443 -30.86 -4.81 13.24
N THR A 444 -31.28 -4.83 11.99
CA THR A 444 -30.93 -3.80 10.99
C THR A 444 -31.37 -2.39 11.42
N PHE A 445 -32.38 -2.29 12.27
CA PHE A 445 -32.98 -1.04 12.76
C PHE A 445 -32.55 -0.69 14.19
N GLU A 446 -31.55 -1.37 14.74
CA GLU A 446 -31.01 -1.01 16.05
C GLU A 446 -30.15 0.27 15.95
N PHE A 447 -30.41 1.21 16.85
CA PHE A 447 -29.66 2.43 17.05
C PHE A 447 -29.32 2.59 18.53
N PHE A 448 -28.25 3.33 18.82
CA PHE A 448 -27.91 3.67 20.18
C PHE A 448 -28.97 4.63 20.73
N ASP A 449 -29.55 4.28 21.85
CA ASP A 449 -30.51 5.08 22.58
C ASP A 449 -29.83 5.70 23.82
N PRO A 450 -29.60 7.01 23.84
CA PRO A 450 -28.92 7.66 24.96
C PRO A 450 -29.72 7.63 26.27
N GLU A 451 -31.07 7.52 26.20
CA GLU A 451 -31.91 7.45 27.42
C GLU A 451 -31.70 6.16 28.18
N THR A 452 -31.53 5.05 27.48
CA THR A 452 -31.32 3.73 28.09
C THR A 452 -29.85 3.29 28.08
N ASN A 453 -28.97 4.03 27.40
CA ASN A 453 -27.56 3.71 27.18
C ASN A 453 -27.36 2.30 26.56
N THR A 454 -28.24 1.92 25.63
CA THR A 454 -28.20 0.60 24.98
C THR A 454 -28.49 0.71 23.48
N MET A 455 -28.07 -0.34 22.74
CA MET A 455 -28.54 -0.54 21.36
C MET A 455 -29.93 -1.16 21.39
N ARG A 456 -30.90 -0.52 20.77
CA ARG A 456 -32.25 -1.05 20.65
C ARG A 456 -32.98 -0.54 19.40
N ILE A 457 -34.06 -1.21 19.04
CA ILE A 457 -34.96 -0.75 18.00
C ILE A 457 -35.91 0.25 18.63
N VAL A 458 -35.90 1.50 18.16
CA VAL A 458 -36.78 2.57 18.61
C VAL A 458 -37.88 2.73 17.58
N PRO A 459 -39.17 2.65 17.97
CA PRO A 459 -40.27 2.99 17.06
C PRO A 459 -40.13 4.39 16.47
N GLY A 460 -40.62 4.62 15.27
CA GLY A 460 -40.53 5.90 14.59
C GLY A 460 -40.42 5.78 13.07
N ASP A 461 -40.08 6.88 12.43
CA ASP A 461 -39.93 6.96 10.98
C ASP A 461 -38.48 6.74 10.57
N TYR A 462 -38.27 5.89 9.58
CA TYR A 462 -36.99 5.52 9.05
C TYR A 462 -36.88 5.84 7.56
N GLU A 463 -35.71 6.34 7.16
CA GLU A 463 -35.35 6.52 5.78
C GLU A 463 -34.39 5.36 5.37
N ILE A 464 -34.74 4.67 4.30
CA ILE A 464 -33.95 3.59 3.71
C ILE A 464 -33.38 4.09 2.39
N MET A 465 -32.10 4.37 2.36
CA MET A 465 -31.38 4.83 1.19
C MET A 465 -30.62 3.66 0.56
N TYR A 466 -30.52 3.63 -0.77
CA TYR A 466 -29.83 2.57 -1.47
C TYR A 466 -28.98 3.10 -2.63
N GLY A 467 -27.94 2.37 -2.97
CA GLY A 467 -27.02 2.75 -4.04
C GLY A 467 -25.81 1.83 -4.09
N ASN A 468 -24.72 2.32 -4.69
CA ASN A 468 -23.43 1.64 -4.78
C ASN A 468 -22.33 2.34 -3.96
N SER A 469 -22.70 3.33 -3.17
CA SER A 469 -21.84 4.02 -2.19
C SER A 469 -22.69 4.78 -1.19
N SER A 470 -22.09 5.34 -0.15
CA SER A 470 -22.78 6.21 0.81
C SER A 470 -23.26 7.55 0.21
N ASN A 471 -22.76 7.92 -0.95
CA ASN A 471 -23.32 9.05 -1.72
C ASN A 471 -24.53 8.60 -2.54
N THR A 472 -25.62 8.33 -1.84
CA THR A 472 -26.88 7.90 -2.45
C THR A 472 -27.58 9.06 -3.15
N LEU A 473 -28.21 8.79 -4.30
CA LEU A 473 -29.03 9.80 -4.99
C LEU A 473 -30.29 10.13 -4.18
N PRO A 474 -30.77 11.38 -4.20
CA PRO A 474 -31.97 11.79 -3.45
C PRO A 474 -33.19 10.95 -3.76
N GLU A 475 -33.39 10.55 -5.02
CA GLU A 475 -34.48 9.68 -5.48
C GLU A 475 -34.35 8.22 -5.01
N ASN A 476 -33.16 7.79 -4.57
CA ASN A 476 -32.91 6.45 -4.07
C ASN A 476 -33.19 6.33 -2.57
N LYS A 477 -34.40 6.78 -2.18
CA LYS A 477 -34.86 6.80 -0.79
C LYS A 477 -36.29 6.24 -0.66
N LEU A 478 -36.51 5.43 0.35
CA LEU A 478 -37.79 4.84 0.72
C LEU A 478 -38.08 5.14 2.20
N SER A 479 -39.34 5.34 2.54
CA SER A 479 -39.78 5.58 3.93
C SER A 479 -40.38 4.31 4.52
N LEU A 480 -40.09 4.05 5.79
CA LEU A 480 -40.66 2.98 6.60
C LEU A 480 -41.01 3.51 7.99
N GLN A 481 -42.21 3.21 8.45
CA GLN A 481 -42.62 3.44 9.84
C GLN A 481 -42.55 2.15 10.63
N LEU A 482 -41.83 2.16 11.76
CA LEU A 482 -41.80 1.07 12.73
C LEU A 482 -42.70 1.40 13.94
N LYS A 483 -43.51 0.42 14.35
CA LYS A 483 -44.44 0.52 15.48
C LYS A 483 -44.15 -0.55 16.53
#